data_84a047c2b18a5c91f2268fc4fed912ee
#
_entry.id   84a047c2b18a5c91f2268fc4fed912ee
#
_cell.length_a   1.000
_cell.length_b   1.000
_cell.length_c   1.000
_cell.angle_alpha   90.00
_cell.angle_beta   90.00
_cell.angle_gamma   90.00
#
_symmetry.space_group_name_H-M   'P 1'
#
loop_
_entity.id
_entity.type
_entity.pdbx_description
1 polymer ?
#
loop_
_entity_poly.entity_id
_entity_poly.type
_entity_poly.pdbx_seq_one_letter_code
_entity_poly.pdbx_strand_id
1 'polypeptide(L)'
;MVYDDKFEQKFDVGIVGWWYYYNYGSILTYLALCKALESKGYSVLMIRKIMDGKSGLENQLPEKAINRYCTISKFYDENTIKKLNNVCDSFISGSDQMWNPSCEKDAGKQYYLDFVDDNHKKISYASSLGNAEDANDEFKEKYRKYVKRFYAVSVREGYSIAPFNAIYGILPKQVCDPVFLCDKNVYLDILQNSKKRIDKEYLLCFILDPTEEKKELIKRCLLYTSDAADD
;
A
#
# COMPACT_ATOMS: atom_id res chain seq x y z
N MET A 1 11.68 -11.49 -7.00
CA MET A 1 11.48 -12.83 -7.64
C MET A 1 9.99 -13.04 -7.83
N VAL A 2 9.56 -13.60 -8.95
CA VAL A 2 8.15 -13.99 -9.15
C VAL A 2 7.96 -15.40 -8.62
N TYR A 3 7.06 -15.56 -7.66
CA TYR A 3 6.70 -16.85 -7.10
C TYR A 3 5.89 -17.69 -8.11
N ASP A 4 6.28 -18.92 -8.34
CA ASP A 4 5.55 -19.92 -9.13
C ASP A 4 5.05 -21.03 -8.19
N ASP A 5 3.75 -21.30 -8.16
CA ASP A 5 3.09 -22.33 -7.32
C ASP A 5 3.67 -23.76 -7.51
N LYS A 6 4.50 -23.96 -8.53
CA LYS A 6 5.15 -25.25 -8.76
C LYS A 6 6.20 -25.63 -7.68
N PHE A 7 6.61 -24.65 -6.86
CA PHE A 7 7.72 -24.84 -5.92
C PHE A 7 7.28 -25.12 -4.48
N GLU A 8 6.01 -25.36 -4.16
CA GLU A 8 5.49 -25.67 -2.82
C GLU A 8 6.04 -24.76 -1.68
N GLN A 9 6.58 -23.60 -2.04
CA GLN A 9 7.11 -22.66 -1.06
C GLN A 9 5.94 -22.02 -0.30
N LYS A 10 5.99 -22.08 1.04
CA LYS A 10 5.06 -21.37 1.91
C LYS A 10 5.65 -20.06 2.39
N PHE A 11 4.77 -19.13 2.67
CA PHE A 11 5.09 -17.81 3.23
C PHE A 11 4.32 -17.60 4.53
N ASP A 12 4.97 -16.94 5.49
CA ASP A 12 4.30 -16.57 6.74
C ASP A 12 3.22 -15.52 6.50
N VAL A 13 3.47 -14.60 5.55
CA VAL A 13 2.60 -13.43 5.31
C VAL A 13 2.40 -13.16 3.83
N GLY A 14 1.14 -13.06 3.41
CA GLY A 14 0.74 -12.49 2.13
C GLY A 14 0.26 -11.05 2.29
N ILE A 15 0.84 -10.09 1.53
CA ILE A 15 0.44 -8.68 1.57
C ILE A 15 -0.40 -8.34 0.35
N VAL A 16 -1.60 -7.80 0.59
CA VAL A 16 -2.51 -7.28 -0.43
C VAL A 16 -2.53 -5.75 -0.34
N GLY A 17 -2.37 -5.07 -1.47
CA GLY A 17 -2.39 -3.61 -1.50
C GLY A 17 -2.19 -2.99 -2.87
N TRP A 18 -2.18 -1.67 -2.92
CA TRP A 18 -2.08 -0.87 -4.15
C TRP A 18 -0.62 -0.54 -4.52
N TRP A 19 0.24 -1.51 -4.61
CA TRP A 19 1.65 -1.32 -5.01
C TRP A 19 1.86 -1.36 -6.53
N TYR A 20 0.79 -1.26 -7.28
CA TYR A 20 0.76 -1.08 -8.73
C TYR A 20 0.55 0.39 -9.07
N TYR A 21 0.53 0.76 -10.33
CA TYR A 21 0.40 2.12 -10.83
C TYR A 21 1.62 3.01 -10.55
N TYR A 22 1.60 4.20 -11.11
CA TYR A 22 2.70 5.16 -11.00
C TYR A 22 2.62 6.02 -9.72
N ASN A 23 2.23 5.41 -8.60
CA ASN A 23 2.22 6.07 -7.30
C ASN A 23 3.45 5.65 -6.49
N TYR A 24 4.47 6.49 -6.49
CA TYR A 24 5.72 6.22 -5.76
C TYR A 24 5.52 6.10 -4.25
N GLY A 25 4.56 6.84 -3.68
CA GLY A 25 4.21 6.74 -2.27
C GLY A 25 3.72 5.34 -1.91
N SER A 26 2.78 4.82 -2.67
CA SER A 26 2.27 3.45 -2.46
C SER A 26 3.39 2.41 -2.61
N ILE A 27 4.25 2.53 -3.62
CA ILE A 27 5.37 1.61 -3.83
C ILE A 27 6.28 1.58 -2.58
N LEU A 28 6.66 2.74 -2.05
CA LEU A 28 7.54 2.84 -0.88
C LEU A 28 6.85 2.32 0.39
N THR A 29 5.56 2.60 0.57
CA THR A 29 4.74 2.10 1.69
C THR A 29 4.73 0.57 1.73
N TYR A 30 4.47 -0.07 0.60
CA TYR A 30 4.41 -1.54 0.56
C TYR A 30 5.78 -2.20 0.61
N LEU A 31 6.80 -1.59 0.01
CA LEU A 31 8.18 -2.03 0.16
C LEU A 31 8.61 -1.98 1.63
N ALA A 32 8.29 -0.88 2.31
CA ALA A 32 8.62 -0.71 3.73
C ALA A 32 7.91 -1.76 4.60
N LEU A 33 6.63 -2.03 4.37
CA LEU A 33 5.89 -3.06 5.10
C LEU A 33 6.52 -4.43 4.89
N CYS A 34 6.84 -4.80 3.65
CA CYS A 34 7.52 -6.04 3.32
C CYS A 34 8.86 -6.15 4.06
N LYS A 35 9.72 -5.13 3.96
CA LYS A 35 11.05 -5.16 4.60
C LYS A 35 10.99 -5.13 6.11
N ALA A 36 10.02 -4.44 6.70
CA ALA A 36 9.80 -4.46 8.15
C ALA A 36 9.41 -5.85 8.66
N LEU A 37 8.61 -6.60 7.92
CA LEU A 37 8.25 -7.98 8.27
C LEU A 37 9.43 -8.93 8.07
N GLU A 38 10.13 -8.83 6.94
CA GLU A 38 11.34 -9.62 6.66
C GLU A 38 12.43 -9.41 7.72
N SER A 39 12.61 -8.17 8.21
CA SER A 39 13.58 -7.87 9.29
C SER A 39 13.24 -8.54 10.62
N LYS A 40 12.00 -8.98 10.79
CA LYS A 40 11.52 -9.74 11.94
C LYS A 40 11.55 -11.26 11.72
N GLY A 41 12.08 -11.69 10.58
CA GLY A 41 12.24 -13.11 10.23
C GLY A 41 11.04 -13.74 9.50
N TYR A 42 10.03 -12.96 9.11
CA TYR A 42 8.91 -13.49 8.36
C TYR A 42 9.22 -13.59 6.86
N SER A 43 8.84 -14.68 6.24
CA SER A 43 8.80 -14.80 4.79
C SER A 43 7.55 -14.11 4.22
N VAL A 44 7.72 -13.22 3.23
CA VAL A 44 6.67 -12.33 2.76
C VAL A 44 6.42 -12.51 1.27
N LEU A 45 5.14 -12.63 0.90
CA LEU A 45 4.67 -12.66 -0.49
C LEU A 45 3.84 -11.40 -0.78
N MET A 46 4.29 -10.59 -1.72
CA MET A 46 3.51 -9.45 -2.24
C MET A 46 2.49 -9.97 -3.25
N ILE A 47 1.21 -9.90 -2.91
CA ILE A 47 0.13 -10.45 -3.73
C ILE A 47 -0.28 -9.43 -4.79
N ARG A 48 -0.26 -9.85 -6.06
CA ARG A 48 -0.74 -9.05 -7.18
C ARG A 48 -2.26 -8.89 -7.14
N LYS A 49 -2.75 -7.77 -7.67
CA LYS A 49 -4.18 -7.49 -7.82
C LYS A 49 -4.85 -8.60 -8.62
N ILE A 50 -6.07 -8.97 -8.24
CA ILE A 50 -6.95 -9.79 -9.07
C ILE A 50 -7.24 -9.02 -10.36
N MET A 51 -7.11 -9.69 -11.49
CA MET A 51 -7.31 -9.08 -12.79
C MET A 51 -8.23 -9.95 -13.64
N ASP A 52 -9.26 -9.32 -14.21
CA ASP A 52 -10.08 -9.92 -15.24
C ASP A 52 -9.34 -9.87 -16.60
N GLY A 53 -8.44 -10.82 -16.82
CA GLY A 53 -7.99 -11.22 -18.14
C GLY A 53 -6.80 -10.51 -18.77
N LYS A 54 -6.60 -9.21 -18.81
CA LYS A 54 -5.42 -8.55 -19.40
C LYS A 54 -4.88 -7.46 -18.50
N SER A 55 -3.80 -7.77 -17.82
CA SER A 55 -3.11 -6.79 -17.02
C SER A 55 -2.12 -6.00 -17.86
N GLY A 56 -2.47 -4.84 -18.34
CA GLY A 56 -1.48 -3.88 -18.84
C GLY A 56 -0.48 -3.40 -17.78
N LEU A 57 -0.45 -4.05 -16.60
CA LEU A 57 0.42 -3.75 -15.47
C LEU A 57 1.73 -4.55 -15.47
N GLU A 58 1.81 -5.59 -16.30
CA GLU A 58 3.02 -6.39 -16.43
C GLU A 58 4.18 -5.54 -16.96
N ASN A 59 5.32 -5.67 -16.31
CA ASN A 59 6.54 -4.92 -16.65
C ASN A 59 6.50 -3.40 -16.44
N GLN A 60 5.50 -2.86 -15.78
CA GLN A 60 5.51 -1.45 -15.38
C GLN A 60 6.62 -1.16 -14.36
N LEU A 61 7.03 0.10 -14.28
CA LEU A 61 8.11 0.53 -13.39
C LEU A 61 7.88 0.17 -11.90
N PRO A 62 6.65 0.33 -11.34
CA PRO A 62 6.35 -0.08 -9.98
C PRO A 62 6.59 -1.56 -9.72
N GLU A 63 6.10 -2.41 -10.61
CA GLU A 63 6.29 -3.86 -10.48
C GLU A 63 7.78 -4.25 -10.56
N LYS A 64 8.52 -3.66 -11.47
CA LYS A 64 9.97 -3.88 -11.57
C LYS A 64 10.70 -3.45 -10.30
N ALA A 65 10.31 -2.33 -9.70
CA ALA A 65 10.88 -1.83 -8.47
C ALA A 65 10.60 -2.80 -7.31
N ILE A 66 9.34 -3.19 -7.10
CA ILE A 66 8.98 -4.14 -6.04
C ILE A 66 9.63 -5.51 -6.27
N ASN A 67 9.61 -6.03 -7.49
CA ASN A 67 10.18 -7.35 -7.80
C ASN A 67 11.72 -7.42 -7.56
N ARG A 68 12.40 -6.28 -7.58
CA ARG A 68 13.82 -6.21 -7.25
C ARG A 68 14.09 -6.47 -5.76
N TYR A 69 13.18 -6.07 -4.89
CA TYR A 69 13.38 -6.07 -3.44
C TYR A 69 12.49 -7.07 -2.69
N CYS A 70 11.38 -7.51 -3.27
CA CYS A 70 10.39 -8.38 -2.63
C CYS A 70 10.05 -9.57 -3.54
N THR A 71 9.59 -10.65 -2.94
CA THR A 71 8.96 -11.76 -3.69
C THR A 71 7.53 -11.38 -4.02
N ILE A 72 7.16 -11.47 -5.30
CA ILE A 72 5.80 -11.17 -5.78
C ILE A 72 5.11 -12.43 -6.27
N SER A 73 3.79 -12.50 -6.11
CA SER A 73 2.99 -13.62 -6.61
C SER A 73 2.88 -13.59 -8.14
N LYS A 74 2.48 -14.71 -8.73
CA LYS A 74 1.87 -14.68 -10.07
C LYS A 74 0.53 -13.93 -10.04
N PHE A 75 -0.08 -13.74 -11.20
CA PHE A 75 -1.44 -13.21 -11.29
C PHE A 75 -2.46 -14.28 -10.92
N TYR A 76 -3.48 -13.87 -10.18
CA TYR A 76 -4.65 -14.66 -9.84
C TYR A 76 -5.90 -13.94 -10.33
N ASP A 77 -6.90 -14.70 -10.73
CA ASP A 77 -8.26 -14.23 -10.97
C ASP A 77 -9.14 -14.53 -9.74
N GLU A 78 -10.41 -14.15 -9.78
CA GLU A 78 -11.36 -14.37 -8.69
C GLU A 78 -11.54 -15.85 -8.34
N ASN A 79 -11.36 -16.76 -9.31
CA ASN A 79 -11.53 -18.20 -9.10
C ASN A 79 -10.29 -18.85 -8.49
N THR A 80 -9.11 -18.31 -8.80
CA THR A 80 -7.82 -18.93 -8.46
C THR A 80 -7.15 -18.31 -7.24
N ILE A 81 -7.53 -17.09 -6.84
CA ILE A 81 -6.89 -16.38 -5.70
C ILE A 81 -7.00 -17.16 -4.38
N LYS A 82 -8.03 -17.97 -4.20
CA LYS A 82 -8.20 -18.82 -3.02
C LYS A 82 -7.06 -19.83 -2.84
N LYS A 83 -6.30 -20.16 -3.89
CA LYS A 83 -5.12 -21.02 -3.78
C LYS A 83 -4.05 -20.43 -2.84
N LEU A 84 -4.07 -19.12 -2.63
CA LEU A 84 -3.17 -18.45 -1.70
C LEU A 84 -3.35 -18.89 -0.25
N ASN A 85 -4.51 -19.45 0.14
CA ASN A 85 -4.72 -20.06 1.46
C ASN A 85 -3.80 -21.27 1.70
N ASN A 86 -3.34 -21.96 0.66
CA ASN A 86 -2.37 -23.01 0.76
C ASN A 86 -0.91 -22.51 0.72
N VAL A 87 -0.70 -21.22 0.43
CA VAL A 87 0.62 -20.61 0.20
C VAL A 87 1.03 -19.70 1.34
N CYS A 88 0.09 -18.99 1.97
CA CYS A 88 0.37 -18.05 3.04
C CYS A 88 -0.37 -18.43 4.32
N ASP A 89 0.31 -18.33 5.48
CA ASP A 89 -0.28 -18.64 6.78
C ASP A 89 -1.13 -17.49 7.33
N SER A 90 -0.80 -16.26 6.97
CA SER A 90 -1.56 -15.05 7.33
C SER A 90 -1.60 -14.04 6.21
N PHE A 91 -2.54 -13.09 6.29
CA PHE A 91 -2.73 -12.08 5.25
C PHE A 91 -2.84 -10.69 5.85
N ILE A 92 -2.18 -9.72 5.21
CA ILE A 92 -2.24 -8.32 5.57
C ILE A 92 -2.87 -7.53 4.42
N SER A 93 -3.95 -6.81 4.71
CA SER A 93 -4.41 -5.69 3.91
C SER A 93 -3.62 -4.46 4.35
N GLY A 94 -2.78 -3.94 3.47
CA GLY A 94 -1.80 -2.91 3.83
C GLY A 94 -2.37 -1.50 3.90
N SER A 95 -1.46 -0.53 4.02
CA SER A 95 -1.78 0.89 4.07
C SER A 95 -2.25 1.41 2.71
N ASP A 96 -2.97 2.47 2.69
CA ASP A 96 -3.54 3.28 1.63
C ASP A 96 -5.07 3.34 1.71
N GLN A 97 -5.72 4.09 0.82
CA GLN A 97 -7.17 4.32 0.81
C GLN A 97 -7.98 3.14 0.24
N MET A 98 -7.54 1.92 0.48
CA MET A 98 -8.22 0.71 -0.03
C MET A 98 -9.61 0.48 0.57
N TRP A 99 -9.88 1.08 1.71
CA TRP A 99 -11.18 1.01 2.39
C TRP A 99 -11.98 2.30 2.27
N ASN A 100 -11.55 3.19 1.35
CA ASN A 100 -12.28 4.40 1.00
C ASN A 100 -13.52 4.03 0.16
N PRO A 101 -14.74 4.41 0.61
CA PRO A 101 -15.96 4.14 -0.12
C PRO A 101 -15.97 4.69 -1.55
N SER A 102 -15.36 5.85 -1.77
CA SER A 102 -15.24 6.46 -3.10
C SER A 102 -14.37 5.65 -4.07
N CYS A 103 -13.49 4.79 -3.55
CA CYS A 103 -12.60 3.93 -4.33
C CYS A 103 -13.13 2.50 -4.47
N GLU A 104 -14.38 2.22 -4.10
CA GLU A 104 -14.95 0.87 -4.07
C GLU A 104 -14.81 0.12 -5.41
N LYS A 105 -15.01 0.81 -6.52
CA LYS A 105 -14.93 0.21 -7.86
C LYS A 105 -13.52 -0.30 -8.20
N ASP A 106 -12.50 0.40 -7.71
CA ASP A 106 -11.10 0.07 -7.96
C ASP A 106 -10.52 -0.87 -6.90
N ALA A 107 -11.05 -0.78 -5.67
CA ALA A 107 -10.57 -1.53 -4.53
C ALA A 107 -11.04 -2.99 -4.54
N GLY A 108 -12.34 -3.21 -4.72
CA GLY A 108 -12.90 -4.56 -4.73
C GLY A 108 -12.81 -5.28 -3.38
N LYS A 109 -13.45 -6.44 -3.30
CA LYS A 109 -13.53 -7.25 -2.07
C LYS A 109 -12.17 -7.83 -1.63
N GLN A 110 -11.23 -7.99 -2.57
CA GLN A 110 -9.91 -8.58 -2.26
C GLN A 110 -9.17 -7.81 -1.16
N TYR A 111 -9.37 -6.48 -1.06
CA TYR A 111 -8.73 -5.65 -0.03
C TYR A 111 -9.40 -5.78 1.34
N TYR A 112 -10.58 -6.41 1.38
CA TYR A 112 -11.23 -6.89 2.58
C TYR A 112 -10.92 -8.36 2.88
N LEU A 113 -9.94 -8.94 2.16
CA LEU A 113 -9.48 -10.32 2.30
C LEU A 113 -10.65 -11.34 2.24
N ASP A 114 -11.62 -11.10 1.34
CA ASP A 114 -12.81 -11.92 1.17
C ASP A 114 -12.49 -13.36 0.76
N PHE A 115 -11.41 -13.54 0.01
CA PHE A 115 -10.92 -14.84 -0.48
C PHE A 115 -10.19 -15.67 0.59
N VAL A 116 -9.82 -15.05 1.72
CA VAL A 116 -9.06 -15.71 2.79
C VAL A 116 -9.97 -16.51 3.69
N ASP A 117 -9.64 -17.78 3.92
CA ASP A 117 -10.39 -18.69 4.78
C ASP A 117 -10.28 -18.29 6.27
N ASP A 118 -11.22 -18.73 7.12
CA ASP A 118 -11.33 -18.25 8.50
C ASP A 118 -10.27 -18.82 9.45
N ASN A 119 -9.59 -19.89 9.07
CA ASN A 119 -8.46 -20.46 9.80
C ASN A 119 -7.17 -19.62 9.64
N HIS A 120 -7.11 -18.66 8.73
CA HIS A 120 -5.98 -17.77 8.54
C HIS A 120 -6.19 -16.42 9.24
N LYS A 121 -5.11 -15.88 9.80
CA LYS A 121 -5.15 -14.53 10.39
C LYS A 121 -5.24 -13.48 9.28
N LYS A 122 -6.24 -12.62 9.40
CA LYS A 122 -6.47 -11.44 8.56
C LYS A 122 -6.13 -10.20 9.36
N ILE A 123 -5.25 -9.37 8.85
CA ILE A 123 -4.76 -8.17 9.54
C ILE A 123 -4.93 -6.99 8.60
N SER A 124 -5.39 -5.86 9.14
CA SER A 124 -5.31 -4.57 8.47
C SER A 124 -4.22 -3.73 9.13
N TYR A 125 -3.25 -3.27 8.34
CA TYR A 125 -2.19 -2.42 8.84
C TYR A 125 -2.24 -1.03 8.21
N ALA A 126 -2.51 0.00 9.04
CA ALA A 126 -2.55 1.40 8.63
C ALA A 126 -3.48 1.69 7.45
N SER A 127 -4.60 0.98 7.32
CA SER A 127 -5.57 1.23 6.25
C SER A 127 -6.23 2.59 6.42
N SER A 128 -6.54 3.25 5.31
CA SER A 128 -7.22 4.54 5.29
C SER A 128 -8.64 4.40 4.75
N LEU A 129 -9.58 5.09 5.39
CA LEU A 129 -10.95 5.24 4.90
C LEU A 129 -11.08 6.35 3.87
N GLY A 130 -10.03 7.20 3.71
CA GLY A 130 -10.14 8.39 2.88
C GLY A 130 -11.31 9.24 3.35
N ASN A 131 -12.30 9.47 2.47
CA ASN A 131 -13.53 10.16 2.80
C ASN A 131 -14.59 9.17 3.31
N ALA A 132 -14.60 8.91 4.60
CA ALA A 132 -15.53 7.96 5.23
C ALA A 132 -17.02 8.39 5.14
N GLU A 133 -17.29 9.67 4.87
CA GLU A 133 -18.66 10.21 4.73
C GLU A 133 -19.38 9.64 3.52
N ASP A 134 -18.64 9.16 2.51
CA ASP A 134 -19.20 8.54 1.32
C ASP A 134 -19.76 7.11 1.57
N ALA A 135 -19.56 6.56 2.77
CA ALA A 135 -20.07 5.23 3.13
C ALA A 135 -21.58 5.24 3.34
N ASN A 136 -22.34 4.85 2.32
CA ASN A 136 -23.78 4.63 2.43
C ASN A 136 -24.08 3.29 3.15
N ASP A 137 -25.36 3.02 3.42
CA ASP A 137 -25.76 1.82 4.17
C ASP A 137 -25.51 0.52 3.39
N GLU A 138 -25.63 0.54 2.07
CA GLU A 138 -25.31 -0.60 1.21
C GLU A 138 -23.82 -0.97 1.32
N PHE A 139 -22.92 0.02 1.26
CA PHE A 139 -21.49 -0.18 1.46
C PHE A 139 -21.19 -0.79 2.84
N LYS A 140 -21.79 -0.21 3.91
CA LYS A 140 -21.59 -0.69 5.28
C LYS A 140 -22.03 -2.15 5.43
N GLU A 141 -23.19 -2.51 4.93
CA GLU A 141 -23.72 -3.87 4.99
C GLU A 141 -22.85 -4.85 4.21
N LYS A 142 -22.45 -4.47 2.99
CA LYS A 142 -21.61 -5.26 2.10
C LYS A 142 -20.26 -5.64 2.72
N TYR A 143 -19.59 -4.69 3.36
CA TYR A 143 -18.21 -4.87 3.80
C TYR A 143 -18.06 -5.21 5.29
N ARG A 144 -19.01 -4.86 6.15
CA ARG A 144 -18.96 -5.14 7.59
C ARG A 144 -18.71 -6.61 7.92
N LYS A 145 -19.29 -7.53 7.18
CA LYS A 145 -19.09 -8.97 7.37
C LYS A 145 -17.65 -9.42 7.14
N TYR A 146 -16.93 -8.78 6.22
CA TYR A 146 -15.53 -9.10 5.97
C TYR A 146 -14.64 -8.54 7.06
N VAL A 147 -14.85 -7.27 7.44
CA VAL A 147 -14.03 -6.59 8.46
C VAL A 147 -14.14 -7.29 9.83
N LYS A 148 -15.31 -7.84 10.18
CA LYS A 148 -15.50 -8.63 11.41
C LYS A 148 -14.66 -9.91 11.47
N ARG A 149 -14.12 -10.37 10.36
CA ARG A 149 -13.25 -11.56 10.29
C ARG A 149 -11.78 -11.23 10.56
N PHE A 150 -11.44 -9.95 10.69
CA PHE A 150 -10.06 -9.55 10.92
C PHE A 150 -9.64 -9.82 12.37
N TYR A 151 -8.46 -10.44 12.53
CA TYR A 151 -7.83 -10.67 13.82
C TYR A 151 -7.38 -9.37 14.48
N ALA A 152 -6.85 -8.43 13.68
CA ALA A 152 -6.41 -7.11 14.12
C ALA A 152 -6.67 -6.07 13.04
N VAL A 153 -7.12 -4.89 13.46
CA VAL A 153 -7.43 -3.77 12.57
C VAL A 153 -6.72 -2.51 13.06
N SER A 154 -6.03 -1.85 12.14
CA SER A 154 -5.44 -0.55 12.41
C SER A 154 -5.65 0.42 11.26
N VAL A 155 -5.72 1.71 11.61
CA VAL A 155 -5.89 2.83 10.68
C VAL A 155 -4.69 3.77 10.79
N ARG A 156 -4.41 4.47 9.70
CA ARG A 156 -3.31 5.44 9.63
C ARG A 156 -3.68 6.76 10.29
N GLU A 157 -4.86 7.25 10.01
CA GLU A 157 -5.33 8.55 10.47
C GLU A 157 -6.17 8.44 11.74
N GLY A 158 -5.84 9.26 12.78
CA GLY A 158 -6.60 9.26 14.04
C GLY A 158 -8.06 9.67 13.86
N TYR A 159 -8.35 10.58 12.91
CA TYR A 159 -9.72 10.98 12.60
C TYR A 159 -10.56 9.85 11.98
N SER A 160 -9.93 8.78 11.46
CA SER A 160 -10.63 7.63 10.92
C SER A 160 -11.17 6.67 11.98
N ILE A 161 -10.77 6.79 13.26
CA ILE A 161 -11.15 5.85 14.33
C ILE A 161 -12.67 5.86 14.55
N ALA A 162 -13.25 7.04 14.76
CA ALA A 162 -14.68 7.16 15.02
C ALA A 162 -15.54 6.75 13.80
N PRO A 163 -15.29 7.23 12.59
CA PRO A 163 -15.97 6.75 11.39
C PRO A 163 -15.82 5.25 11.16
N PHE A 164 -14.65 4.69 11.38
CA PHE A 164 -14.42 3.25 11.26
C PHE A 164 -15.32 2.44 12.19
N ASN A 165 -15.39 2.86 13.45
CA ASN A 165 -16.28 2.21 14.42
C ASN A 165 -17.76 2.34 14.01
N ALA A 166 -18.17 3.49 13.52
CA ALA A 166 -19.55 3.70 13.05
C ALA A 166 -19.90 2.80 11.85
N ILE A 167 -18.97 2.63 10.90
CA ILE A 167 -19.17 1.82 9.70
C ILE A 167 -19.15 0.32 10.03
N TYR A 168 -18.14 -0.14 10.77
CA TYR A 168 -17.85 -1.56 10.91
C TYR A 168 -18.17 -2.14 12.29
N GLY A 169 -18.38 -1.30 13.32
CA GLY A 169 -18.62 -1.74 14.71
C GLY A 169 -17.37 -2.28 15.40
N ILE A 170 -16.18 -1.85 14.98
CA ILE A 170 -14.88 -2.25 15.51
C ILE A 170 -14.08 -1.00 15.81
N LEU A 171 -13.44 -0.94 16.98
CA LEU A 171 -12.54 0.15 17.35
C LEU A 171 -11.11 -0.18 16.85
N PRO A 172 -10.62 0.47 15.79
CA PRO A 172 -9.28 0.21 15.26
C PRO A 172 -8.21 0.89 16.12
N LYS A 173 -6.97 0.40 16.04
CA LYS A 173 -5.80 1.10 16.60
C LYS A 173 -5.24 2.07 15.57
N GLN A 174 -4.80 3.27 16.01
CA GLN A 174 -3.99 4.13 15.15
C GLN A 174 -2.56 3.63 15.15
N VAL A 175 -1.95 3.57 13.96
CA VAL A 175 -0.53 3.24 13.76
C VAL A 175 0.07 4.16 12.71
N CYS A 176 1.40 4.27 12.67
CA CYS A 176 2.07 5.06 11.64
C CYS A 176 2.02 4.37 10.26
N ASP A 177 2.22 5.16 9.22
CA ASP A 177 2.42 4.61 7.87
C ASP A 177 3.63 3.66 7.85
N PRO A 178 3.56 2.54 7.10
CA PRO A 178 4.67 1.59 7.01
C PRO A 178 6.02 2.17 6.63
N VAL A 179 6.08 3.31 5.93
CA VAL A 179 7.35 3.95 5.57
C VAL A 179 8.22 4.27 6.78
N PHE A 180 7.63 4.45 7.97
CA PHE A 180 8.36 4.70 9.21
C PHE A 180 8.84 3.43 9.92
N LEU A 181 8.42 2.24 9.48
CA LEU A 181 8.82 0.96 10.09
C LEU A 181 10.14 0.43 9.51
N CYS A 182 10.46 0.84 8.30
CA CYS A 182 11.60 0.33 7.56
C CYS A 182 12.89 1.04 7.98
N ASP A 183 13.99 0.29 8.06
CA ASP A 183 15.30 0.86 8.29
C ASP A 183 15.67 1.80 7.13
N LYS A 184 16.25 2.97 7.47
CA LYS A 184 16.67 3.96 6.48
C LYS A 184 17.65 3.42 5.44
N ASN A 185 18.42 2.39 5.79
CA ASN A 185 19.39 1.78 4.89
C ASN A 185 18.72 1.11 3.67
N VAL A 186 17.47 0.66 3.80
CA VAL A 186 16.69 0.15 2.67
C VAL A 186 16.46 1.26 1.62
N TYR A 187 16.15 2.47 2.08
CA TYR A 187 15.96 3.61 1.18
C TYR A 187 17.28 4.10 0.59
N LEU A 188 18.37 4.08 1.38
CA LEU A 188 19.69 4.43 0.90
C LEU A 188 20.18 3.46 -0.17
N ASP A 189 19.90 2.17 -0.05
CA ASP A 189 20.22 1.17 -1.08
C ASP A 189 19.48 1.46 -2.40
N ILE A 190 18.20 1.85 -2.32
CA ILE A 190 17.43 2.27 -3.49
C ILE A 190 18.08 3.47 -4.16
N LEU A 191 18.51 4.48 -3.39
CA LEU A 191 19.18 5.67 -3.90
C LEU A 191 20.52 5.37 -4.55
N GLN A 192 21.34 4.52 -3.92
CA GLN A 192 22.66 4.11 -4.46
C GLN A 192 22.52 3.37 -5.79
N ASN A 193 21.43 2.63 -5.97
CA ASN A 193 21.11 1.92 -7.20
C ASN A 193 20.44 2.81 -8.27
N SER A 194 20.18 4.08 -7.98
CA SER A 194 19.63 5.03 -8.94
C SER A 194 20.71 5.42 -9.98
N LYS A 195 20.32 5.38 -11.25
CA LYS A 195 21.20 5.77 -12.36
C LYS A 195 21.31 7.29 -12.56
N LYS A 196 20.41 8.06 -11.95
CA LYS A 196 20.38 9.53 -12.06
C LYS A 196 20.71 10.14 -10.71
N ARG A 197 21.77 10.90 -10.67
CA ARG A 197 22.10 11.81 -9.57
C ARG A 197 21.99 13.25 -10.08
N ILE A 198 21.50 14.12 -9.24
CA ILE A 198 21.50 15.56 -9.49
C ILE A 198 22.66 16.11 -8.68
N ASP A 199 23.72 16.53 -9.38
CA ASP A 199 24.98 17.02 -8.75
C ASP A 199 24.95 18.54 -8.46
N LYS A 200 23.78 19.17 -8.63
CA LYS A 200 23.53 20.59 -8.35
C LYS A 200 22.57 20.74 -7.21
N GLU A 201 22.67 21.83 -6.48
CA GLU A 201 21.63 22.22 -5.52
C GLU A 201 20.27 22.35 -6.23
N TYR A 202 19.24 21.82 -5.62
CA TYR A 202 17.90 21.85 -6.20
C TYR A 202 16.83 21.88 -5.11
N LEU A 203 15.71 22.50 -5.44
CA LEU A 203 14.46 22.39 -4.68
C LEU A 203 13.56 21.36 -5.36
N LEU A 204 13.27 20.27 -4.66
CA LEU A 204 12.29 19.29 -5.10
C LEU A 204 10.89 19.74 -4.68
N CYS A 205 10.02 19.99 -5.66
CA CYS A 205 8.64 20.33 -5.42
C CYS A 205 7.72 19.20 -5.90
N PHE A 206 6.89 18.67 -5.01
CA PHE A 206 5.79 17.77 -5.35
C PHE A 206 4.48 18.55 -5.21
N ILE A 207 3.83 18.86 -6.34
CA ILE A 207 2.64 19.70 -6.37
C ILE A 207 1.48 18.88 -6.91
N LEU A 208 0.48 18.68 -6.07
CA LEU A 208 -0.82 18.17 -6.50
C LEU A 208 -1.60 19.33 -7.12
N ASP A 209 -2.24 19.08 -8.27
CA ASP A 209 -3.01 20.07 -9.02
C ASP A 209 -2.21 21.37 -9.28
N PRO A 210 -1.17 21.32 -10.13
CA PRO A 210 -0.31 22.48 -10.39
C PRO A 210 -1.09 23.58 -11.09
N THR A 211 -1.17 24.75 -10.45
CA THR A 211 -1.68 25.99 -11.04
C THR A 211 -0.54 26.95 -11.31
N GLU A 212 -0.72 27.92 -12.21
CA GLU A 212 0.29 28.95 -12.46
C GLU A 212 0.58 29.78 -11.20
N GLU A 213 -0.44 30.05 -10.38
CA GLU A 213 -0.28 30.74 -9.11
C GLU A 213 0.65 29.98 -8.15
N LYS A 214 0.47 28.65 -8.00
CA LYS A 214 1.36 27.81 -7.18
C LYS A 214 2.79 27.82 -7.72
N LYS A 215 2.97 27.76 -9.03
CA LYS A 215 4.29 27.81 -9.67
C LYS A 215 5.00 29.15 -9.43
N GLU A 216 4.26 30.27 -9.57
CA GLU A 216 4.79 31.61 -9.32
C GLU A 216 5.16 31.80 -7.82
N LEU A 217 4.35 31.26 -6.90
CA LEU A 217 4.67 31.31 -5.47
C LEU A 217 6.02 30.60 -5.18
N ILE A 218 6.24 29.43 -5.78
CA ILE A 218 7.49 28.68 -5.60
C ILE A 218 8.67 29.46 -6.17
N LYS A 219 8.53 30.06 -7.35
CA LYS A 219 9.58 30.90 -7.95
C LYS A 219 9.96 32.08 -7.04
N ARG A 220 8.96 32.75 -6.46
CA ARG A 220 9.20 33.84 -5.50
C ARG A 220 9.97 33.33 -4.27
N CYS A 221 9.55 32.21 -3.67
CA CYS A 221 10.26 31.64 -2.52
C CYS A 221 11.73 31.32 -2.85
N LEU A 222 12.02 30.80 -4.06
CA LEU A 222 13.37 30.52 -4.50
C LEU A 222 14.23 31.79 -4.62
N LEU A 223 13.68 32.88 -5.13
CA LEU A 223 14.39 34.17 -5.24
C LEU A 223 14.74 34.72 -3.85
N TYR A 224 13.83 34.66 -2.89
CA TYR A 224 14.08 35.12 -1.52
C TYR A 224 15.13 34.31 -0.76
N THR A 225 15.28 33.02 -1.07
CA THR A 225 16.31 32.16 -0.41
C THR A 225 17.68 32.32 -1.04
N SER A 226 17.78 32.70 -2.31
CA SER A 226 19.07 32.99 -2.96
C SER A 226 19.66 34.36 -2.54
N ASP A 227 18.82 35.37 -2.33
CA ASP A 227 19.26 36.70 -1.91
C ASP A 227 19.64 36.76 -0.42
N ALA A 228 19.12 35.85 0.43
CA ALA A 228 19.44 35.79 1.87
C ALA A 228 20.78 35.06 2.16
N ALA A 229 21.38 34.44 1.16
CA ALA A 229 22.65 33.74 1.30
C ALA A 229 23.86 34.61 0.94
N ASP A 230 23.64 35.82 0.41
CA ASP A 230 24.69 36.77 -0.02
C ASP A 230 24.92 37.96 0.97
N ASP A 231 24.19 37.96 2.13
CA ASP A 231 24.40 38.84 3.29
C ASP A 231 25.04 38.05 4.46
#